data_a6f2acc06f81cc1c73f8e774838c5883
#
_entry.id   a6f2acc06f81cc1c73f8e774838c5883
#
_cell.length_a   1.000
_cell.length_b   1.000
_cell.length_c   1.000
_cell.angle_alpha   90.00
_cell.angle_beta   90.00
_cell.angle_gamma   90.00
#
_symmetry.space_group_name_H-M   'P 1'
#
loop_
_entity.id
_entity.type
_entity.pdbx_description
1 polymer ?
#
loop_
_entity_poly.entity_id
_entity_poly.type
_entity_poly.pdbx_seq_one_letter_code
_entity_poly.pdbx_strand_id
1 'polypeptide(L)'
;ATRRGAGSIETVEMAVKDADGKLLADAIPVVSIAKDGGYSGLEFGDDPSLELDLIASIDHKLGMGRLTGFVVEGLTPYGTNLSQARHKLMLKATFSGIPVAKVGRGTPEGFADPHEFQIAASNLTAIKARLLLMACLLRFGSLPTAKDPDHPTGDELDAIRKAVAAY
;
A
#
# COMPACT_ATOMS: atom_id res chain seq x y z
N ALA A 1 -8.10 -2.36 -17.07
CA ALA A 1 -6.75 -1.75 -16.97
C ALA A 1 -5.92 -2.20 -18.17
N THR A 2 -5.13 -1.30 -18.72
CA THR A 2 -4.28 -1.60 -19.90
C THR A 2 -2.82 -1.53 -19.48
N ARG A 3 -2.07 -2.62 -19.66
CA ARG A 3 -0.64 -2.68 -19.42
C ARG A 3 0.11 -2.70 -20.76
N ARG A 4 1.14 -1.86 -20.92
CA ARG A 4 2.15 -2.01 -21.97
C ARG A 4 3.27 -2.91 -21.44
N GLY A 5 3.32 -4.15 -21.86
CA GLY A 5 4.52 -4.96 -21.81
C GLY A 5 5.29 -4.86 -23.12
N ALA A 6 6.50 -5.39 -23.24
CA ALA A 6 7.36 -5.31 -24.40
C ALA A 6 6.63 -5.63 -25.74
N GLY A 7 5.98 -4.62 -26.32
CA GLY A 7 5.29 -4.71 -27.60
C GLY A 7 3.84 -5.19 -27.58
N SER A 8 3.24 -5.51 -26.43
CA SER A 8 1.84 -5.92 -26.33
C SER A 8 1.04 -5.07 -25.34
N ILE A 9 -0.24 -4.86 -25.66
CA ILE A 9 -1.23 -4.25 -24.78
C ILE A 9 -2.10 -5.37 -24.23
N GLU A 10 -2.06 -5.60 -22.93
CA GLU A 10 -2.94 -6.54 -22.24
C GLU A 10 -4.14 -5.79 -21.66
N THR A 11 -5.36 -6.19 -22.03
CA THR A 11 -6.59 -5.68 -21.43
C THR A 11 -7.04 -6.64 -20.34
N VAL A 12 -7.18 -6.14 -19.11
CA VAL A 12 -7.69 -6.89 -17.96
C VAL A 12 -9.11 -6.40 -17.68
N GLU A 13 -10.07 -7.28 -17.77
CA GLU A 13 -11.45 -7.02 -17.34
C GLU A 13 -11.59 -7.28 -15.84
N MET A 14 -12.27 -6.36 -15.16
CA MET A 14 -12.50 -6.43 -13.72
C MET A 14 -14.00 -6.27 -13.46
N ALA A 15 -14.61 -7.26 -12.83
CA ALA A 15 -16.03 -7.25 -12.49
C ALA A 15 -16.29 -6.36 -11.26
N VAL A 16 -16.41 -5.06 -11.48
CA VAL A 16 -16.76 -4.08 -10.43
C VAL A 16 -18.19 -3.58 -10.52
N LYS A 17 -18.96 -4.10 -11.49
CA LYS A 17 -20.39 -3.79 -11.70
C LYS A 17 -21.18 -5.08 -11.87
N ASP A 18 -22.45 -5.04 -11.47
CA ASP A 18 -23.43 -6.09 -11.76
C ASP A 18 -23.96 -5.99 -13.20
N ALA A 19 -24.90 -6.87 -13.54
CA ALA A 19 -25.52 -6.93 -14.86
C ALA A 19 -26.32 -5.65 -15.22
N ASP A 20 -26.80 -4.92 -14.21
CA ASP A 20 -27.54 -3.67 -14.38
C ASP A 20 -26.63 -2.44 -14.43
N GLY A 21 -25.31 -2.64 -14.37
CA GLY A 21 -24.29 -1.58 -14.40
C GLY A 21 -24.07 -0.86 -13.07
N LYS A 22 -24.67 -1.34 -11.98
CA LYS A 22 -24.50 -0.79 -10.63
C LYS A 22 -23.16 -1.27 -10.04
N LEU A 23 -22.48 -0.38 -9.34
CA LEU A 23 -21.21 -0.72 -8.66
C LEU A 23 -21.42 -1.76 -7.56
N LEU A 24 -20.62 -2.79 -7.60
CA LEU A 24 -20.50 -3.79 -6.53
C LEU A 24 -19.62 -3.23 -5.44
N ALA A 25 -20.21 -2.64 -4.41
CA ALA A 25 -19.48 -1.96 -3.34
C ALA A 25 -18.40 -2.86 -2.72
N ASP A 26 -18.69 -4.14 -2.52
CA ASP A 26 -17.76 -5.10 -1.92
C ASP A 26 -16.61 -5.52 -2.87
N ALA A 27 -16.77 -5.33 -4.16
CA ALA A 27 -15.72 -5.59 -5.15
C ALA A 27 -14.73 -4.41 -5.29
N ILE A 28 -15.05 -3.23 -4.72
CA ILE A 28 -14.19 -2.05 -4.82
C ILE A 28 -13.15 -2.06 -3.70
N PRO A 29 -11.85 -2.07 -4.02
CA PRO A 29 -10.80 -2.02 -2.99
C PRO A 29 -10.86 -0.75 -2.16
N VAL A 30 -10.57 -0.85 -0.85
CA VAL A 30 -10.50 0.28 0.07
C VAL A 30 -9.04 0.67 0.30
N VAL A 31 -8.61 1.72 -0.36
CA VAL A 31 -7.25 2.26 -0.23
C VAL A 31 -7.29 3.61 0.47
N SER A 32 -6.60 3.72 1.60
CA SER A 32 -6.48 4.97 2.36
C SER A 32 -5.16 5.67 2.03
N ILE A 33 -5.16 7.00 2.11
CA ILE A 33 -3.93 7.79 2.03
C ILE A 33 -3.53 8.14 3.47
N ALA A 34 -2.36 7.62 3.89
CA ALA A 34 -1.73 7.98 5.15
C ALA A 34 -0.67 9.05 4.87
N LYS A 35 -0.85 10.23 5.44
CA LYS A 35 0.15 11.30 5.32
C LYS A 35 1.17 11.18 6.45
N ASP A 36 2.44 11.16 6.09
CA ASP A 36 3.50 11.29 7.09
C ASP A 36 3.61 12.77 7.50
N GLY A 37 2.86 13.12 8.53
CA GLY A 37 2.69 14.51 8.98
C GLY A 37 3.78 15.02 9.90
N GLY A 38 4.66 14.16 10.35
CA GLY A 38 5.85 14.53 11.10
C GLY A 38 5.67 14.91 12.58
N TYR A 39 4.48 15.17 13.06
CA TYR A 39 4.31 15.59 14.46
C TYR A 39 4.28 14.40 15.42
N SER A 40 3.41 13.43 15.20
CA SER A 40 3.27 12.29 16.11
C SER A 40 4.54 11.44 16.23
N GLY A 41 5.24 11.20 15.13
CA GLY A 41 6.48 10.43 15.15
C GLY A 41 7.64 11.10 15.86
N LEU A 42 7.69 12.44 15.86
CA LEU A 42 8.71 13.20 16.60
C LEU A 42 8.39 13.26 18.11
N GLU A 43 7.10 13.31 18.47
CA GLU A 43 6.64 13.36 19.86
C GLU A 43 6.79 12.00 20.57
N PHE A 44 6.54 10.92 19.87
CA PHE A 44 6.53 9.56 20.44
C PHE A 44 7.80 8.77 20.13
N GLY A 45 8.76 9.36 19.43
CA GLY A 45 10.00 8.69 19.04
C GLY A 45 9.75 7.51 18.09
N ASP A 46 10.38 6.38 18.37
CA ASP A 46 10.35 5.20 17.51
C ASP A 46 9.42 4.08 18.03
N ASP A 47 8.56 4.38 18.99
CA ASP A 47 7.62 3.41 19.57
C ASP A 47 6.33 3.29 18.73
N PRO A 48 6.16 2.21 17.94
CA PRO A 48 4.98 2.03 17.11
C PRO A 48 3.67 1.90 17.89
N SER A 49 3.72 1.52 19.18
CA SER A 49 2.50 1.33 19.98
C SER A 49 1.77 2.64 20.28
N LEU A 50 2.43 3.78 20.09
CA LEU A 50 1.87 5.10 20.31
C LEU A 50 1.18 5.70 19.06
N GLU A 51 1.35 5.10 17.89
CA GLU A 51 0.68 5.50 16.64
C GLU A 51 -0.76 4.94 16.56
N LEU A 52 -1.60 5.29 17.55
CA LEU A 52 -2.92 4.69 17.79
C LEU A 52 -3.85 4.77 16.56
N ASP A 53 -3.87 5.90 15.86
CA ASP A 53 -4.73 6.09 14.68
C ASP A 53 -4.33 5.15 13.54
N LEU A 54 -3.03 4.95 13.35
CA LEU A 54 -2.52 4.08 12.31
C LEU A 54 -2.76 2.62 12.65
N ILE A 55 -2.57 2.22 13.91
CA ILE A 55 -2.91 0.88 14.42
C ILE A 55 -4.40 0.60 14.19
N ALA A 56 -5.28 1.49 14.64
CA ALA A 56 -6.72 1.35 14.47
C ALA A 56 -7.10 1.26 12.98
N SER A 57 -6.42 2.01 12.10
CA SER A 57 -6.66 1.95 10.67
C SER A 57 -6.22 0.61 10.05
N ILE A 58 -5.12 0.03 10.50
CA ILE A 58 -4.65 -1.29 10.06
C ILE A 58 -5.64 -2.36 10.54
N ASP A 59 -5.99 -2.36 11.81
CA ASP A 59 -6.92 -3.33 12.40
C ASP A 59 -8.29 -3.29 11.72
N HIS A 60 -8.80 -2.09 11.45
CA HIS A 60 -10.05 -1.92 10.71
C HIS A 60 -9.96 -2.55 9.32
N LYS A 61 -8.85 -2.32 8.58
CA LYS A 61 -8.67 -2.89 7.24
C LYS A 61 -8.58 -4.41 7.27
N LEU A 62 -7.87 -4.98 8.23
CA LEU A 62 -7.80 -6.43 8.41
C LEU A 62 -9.17 -7.02 8.71
N GLY A 63 -9.98 -6.33 9.51
CA GLY A 63 -11.35 -6.76 9.86
C GLY A 63 -12.37 -6.63 8.73
N MET A 64 -12.09 -5.89 7.66
CA MET A 64 -13.06 -5.65 6.58
C MET A 64 -13.34 -6.88 5.72
N GLY A 65 -12.45 -7.86 5.67
CA GLY A 65 -12.59 -9.06 4.82
C GLY A 65 -12.63 -8.78 3.31
N ARG A 66 -12.13 -7.63 2.87
CA ARG A 66 -12.11 -7.19 1.45
C ARG A 66 -10.75 -6.63 1.07
N LEU A 67 -10.53 -6.45 -0.24
CA LEU A 67 -9.26 -5.90 -0.74
C LEU A 67 -9.00 -4.51 -0.16
N THR A 68 -7.87 -4.35 0.52
CA THR A 68 -7.48 -3.10 1.18
C THR A 68 -6.02 -2.76 0.92
N GLY A 69 -5.67 -1.49 1.02
CA GLY A 69 -4.30 -1.01 0.84
C GLY A 69 -4.06 0.36 1.48
N PHE A 70 -2.80 0.76 1.50
CA PHE A 70 -2.39 2.11 1.89
C PHE A 70 -1.56 2.77 0.80
N VAL A 71 -1.73 4.09 0.65
CA VAL A 71 -0.75 4.96 0.02
C VAL A 71 -0.15 5.83 1.11
N VAL A 72 1.16 5.77 1.29
CA VAL A 72 1.89 6.62 2.25
C VAL A 72 2.49 7.79 1.50
N GLU A 73 2.09 9.01 1.86
CA GLU A 73 2.65 10.24 1.34
C GLU A 73 3.74 10.74 2.29
N GLY A 74 5.00 10.49 1.94
CA GLY A 74 6.16 10.94 2.72
C GLY A 74 6.38 12.45 2.64
N LEU A 75 7.18 12.99 3.57
CA LEU A 75 7.43 14.43 3.69
C LEU A 75 8.36 14.99 2.61
N THR A 76 9.26 14.18 2.11
CA THR A 76 10.24 14.57 1.10
C THR A 76 9.75 14.23 -0.30
N PRO A 77 10.37 14.77 -1.35
CA PRO A 77 10.08 14.36 -2.73
C PRO A 77 10.21 12.85 -2.96
N TYR A 78 11.07 12.19 -2.19
CA TYR A 78 11.38 10.76 -2.32
C TYR A 78 10.46 9.85 -1.49
N GLY A 79 9.49 10.40 -0.77
CA GLY A 79 8.58 9.62 0.06
C GLY A 79 9.23 9.01 1.30
N THR A 80 10.29 9.64 1.81
CA THR A 80 10.98 9.18 3.02
C THR A 80 10.09 9.34 4.23
N ASN A 81 9.94 8.29 5.02
CA ASN A 81 9.25 8.36 6.30
C ASN A 81 10.16 9.04 7.33
N LEU A 82 9.67 10.05 8.04
CA LEU A 82 10.39 10.66 9.15
C LEU A 82 10.28 9.84 10.43
N SER A 83 9.21 9.10 10.60
CA SER A 83 8.94 8.28 11.79
C SER A 83 9.29 6.82 11.53
N GLN A 84 10.21 6.29 12.30
CA GLN A 84 10.53 4.85 12.31
C GLN A 84 9.35 4.03 12.82
N ALA A 85 8.57 4.56 13.75
CA ALA A 85 7.36 3.93 14.26
C ALA A 85 6.34 3.67 13.13
N ARG A 86 6.08 4.68 12.31
CA ARG A 86 5.17 4.55 11.15
C ARG A 86 5.72 3.59 10.10
N HIS A 87 7.02 3.64 9.87
CA HIS A 87 7.66 2.70 8.94
C HIS A 87 7.46 1.25 9.39
N LYS A 88 7.72 0.94 10.65
CA LYS A 88 7.50 -0.39 11.23
C LYS A 88 6.04 -0.84 11.09
N LEU A 89 5.08 0.05 11.38
CA LEU A 89 3.65 -0.27 11.21
C LEU A 89 3.26 -0.51 9.75
N MET A 90 3.83 0.23 8.80
CA MET A 90 3.57 -0.02 7.38
C MET A 90 4.18 -1.35 6.90
N LEU A 91 5.34 -1.74 7.44
CA LEU A 91 5.89 -3.08 7.21
C LEU A 91 4.97 -4.16 7.81
N LYS A 92 4.50 -3.98 9.03
CA LYS A 92 3.52 -4.88 9.64
C LYS A 92 2.24 -5.01 8.80
N ALA A 93 1.72 -3.90 8.28
CA ALA A 93 0.58 -3.93 7.36
C ALA A 93 0.88 -4.77 6.12
N THR A 94 2.06 -4.60 5.50
CA THR A 94 2.50 -5.40 4.35
C THR A 94 2.59 -6.89 4.70
N PHE A 95 3.17 -7.23 5.84
CA PHE A 95 3.30 -8.62 6.32
C PHE A 95 1.97 -9.24 6.73
N SER A 96 0.97 -8.40 7.01
CA SER A 96 -0.43 -8.81 7.25
C SER A 96 -1.26 -8.90 5.97
N GLY A 97 -0.64 -8.78 4.78
CA GLY A 97 -1.32 -8.94 3.49
C GLY A 97 -1.84 -7.65 2.87
N ILE A 98 -1.62 -6.47 3.48
CA ILE A 98 -2.09 -5.17 3.00
C ILE A 98 -0.96 -4.48 2.20
N PRO A 99 -1.05 -4.33 0.86
CA PRO A 99 -0.03 -3.64 0.09
C PRO A 99 0.05 -2.15 0.46
N VAL A 100 1.27 -1.66 0.55
CA VAL A 100 1.61 -0.27 0.87
C VAL A 100 2.36 0.35 -0.30
N ALA A 101 1.79 1.38 -0.91
CA ALA A 101 2.46 2.16 -1.95
C ALA A 101 3.00 3.46 -1.36
N LYS A 102 4.24 3.80 -1.70
CA LYS A 102 4.94 4.99 -1.22
C LYS A 102 5.01 6.05 -2.31
N VAL A 103 4.68 7.28 -1.98
CA VAL A 103 4.78 8.45 -2.86
C VAL A 103 5.52 9.60 -2.17
N GLY A 104 6.20 10.42 -2.97
CA GLY A 104 6.76 11.67 -2.51
C GLY A 104 5.70 12.77 -2.40
N ARG A 105 6.02 13.85 -1.69
CA ARG A 105 5.16 15.03 -1.57
C ARG A 105 5.60 16.13 -2.53
N GLY A 106 4.69 16.51 -3.39
CA GLY A 106 4.63 17.87 -3.93
C GLY A 106 5.53 18.25 -5.09
N THR A 107 6.45 17.41 -5.57
CA THR A 107 7.24 17.76 -6.76
C THR A 107 7.14 16.69 -7.85
N PRO A 108 6.91 17.10 -9.12
CA PRO A 108 6.90 16.16 -10.24
C PRO A 108 8.29 15.55 -10.54
N GLU A 109 9.32 16.01 -9.86
CA GLU A 109 10.71 15.60 -10.04
C GLU A 109 11.15 14.55 -9.01
N GLY A 110 10.36 14.35 -7.94
CA GLY A 110 10.67 13.38 -6.90
C GLY A 110 10.10 12.01 -7.21
N PHE A 111 10.95 11.01 -7.19
CA PHE A 111 10.55 9.60 -7.30
C PHE A 111 10.60 8.98 -5.91
N ALA A 112 9.57 8.19 -5.56
CA ALA A 112 9.63 7.42 -4.33
C ALA A 112 10.76 6.39 -4.42
N ASP A 113 11.58 6.32 -3.37
CA ASP A 113 12.66 5.36 -3.30
C ASP A 113 12.10 3.93 -3.25
N PRO A 114 12.69 2.99 -3.98
CA PRO A 114 12.32 1.59 -3.90
C PRO A 114 12.53 1.05 -2.48
N HIS A 115 11.65 0.16 -2.06
CA HIS A 115 11.79 -0.60 -0.82
C HIS A 115 11.30 -2.02 -1.07
N GLU A 116 11.98 -3.03 -0.53
CA GLU A 116 11.69 -4.42 -0.86
C GLU A 116 10.28 -4.91 -0.45
N PHE A 117 9.67 -4.24 0.53
CA PHE A 117 8.34 -4.54 1.05
C PHE A 117 7.32 -3.42 0.84
N GLN A 118 7.66 -2.41 0.06
CA GLN A 118 6.76 -1.30 -0.27
C GLN A 118 6.84 -0.98 -1.75
N ILE A 119 5.69 -0.68 -2.34
CA ILE A 119 5.59 -0.35 -3.76
C ILE A 119 6.07 1.09 -3.96
N ALA A 120 7.11 1.29 -4.76
CA ALA A 120 7.52 2.63 -5.16
C ALA A 120 6.59 3.14 -6.26
N ALA A 121 5.71 4.09 -5.93
CA ALA A 121 4.75 4.63 -6.89
C ALA A 121 5.33 5.73 -7.80
N SER A 122 6.64 5.73 -8.00
CA SER A 122 7.36 6.64 -8.90
C SER A 122 7.02 8.11 -8.58
N ASN A 123 6.79 8.94 -9.58
CA ASN A 123 6.40 10.35 -9.44
C ASN A 123 4.87 10.58 -9.40
N LEU A 124 4.10 9.56 -9.06
CA LEU A 124 2.66 9.70 -8.96
C LEU A 124 2.29 10.54 -7.73
N THR A 125 1.23 11.33 -7.86
CA THR A 125 0.57 11.93 -6.70
C THR A 125 -0.14 10.86 -5.87
N ALA A 126 -0.36 11.10 -4.58
CA ALA A 126 -1.05 10.16 -3.70
C ALA A 126 -2.42 9.71 -4.24
N ILE A 127 -3.17 10.62 -4.88
CA ILE A 127 -4.47 10.30 -5.50
C ILE A 127 -4.29 9.36 -6.69
N LYS A 128 -3.33 9.60 -7.56
CA LYS A 128 -3.05 8.72 -8.72
C LYS A 128 -2.54 7.36 -8.27
N ALA A 129 -1.64 7.34 -7.30
CA ALA A 129 -1.13 6.10 -6.71
C ALA A 129 -2.26 5.29 -6.05
N ARG A 130 -3.20 5.95 -5.36
CA ARG A 130 -4.38 5.30 -4.80
C ARG A 130 -5.21 4.57 -5.86
N LEU A 131 -5.52 5.24 -6.97
CA LEU A 131 -6.30 4.64 -8.05
C LEU A 131 -5.55 3.47 -8.71
N LEU A 132 -4.24 3.63 -8.91
CA LEU A 132 -3.42 2.56 -9.46
C LEU A 132 -3.34 1.36 -8.50
N LEU A 133 -3.15 1.59 -7.20
CA LEU A 133 -3.13 0.53 -6.20
C LEU A 133 -4.48 -0.21 -6.12
N MET A 134 -5.61 0.50 -6.25
CA MET A 134 -6.92 -0.13 -6.35
C MET A 134 -7.01 -1.06 -7.56
N ALA A 135 -6.49 -0.64 -8.72
CA ALA A 135 -6.44 -1.48 -9.92
C ALA A 135 -5.52 -2.70 -9.73
N CYS A 136 -4.37 -2.52 -9.08
CA CYS A 136 -3.45 -3.61 -8.75
C CYS A 136 -4.10 -4.62 -7.80
N LEU A 137 -4.81 -4.17 -6.77
CA LEU A 137 -5.55 -5.03 -5.86
C LEU A 137 -6.63 -5.86 -6.57
N LEU A 138 -7.35 -5.26 -7.51
CA LEU A 138 -8.32 -5.99 -8.34
C LEU A 138 -7.66 -7.05 -9.22
N ARG A 139 -6.43 -6.81 -9.66
CA ARG A 139 -5.69 -7.73 -10.54
C ARG A 139 -4.96 -8.83 -9.77
N PHE A 140 -4.26 -8.48 -8.70
CA PHE A 140 -3.32 -9.36 -8.01
C PHE A 140 -3.85 -9.89 -6.68
N GLY A 141 -4.92 -9.28 -6.14
CA GLY A 141 -5.44 -9.63 -4.82
C GLY A 141 -4.65 -9.01 -3.67
N SER A 142 -4.81 -9.51 -2.48
CA SER A 142 -3.99 -9.16 -1.31
C SER A 142 -2.60 -9.76 -1.42
N LEU A 143 -1.64 -9.20 -0.68
CA LEU A 143 -0.32 -9.82 -0.53
C LEU A 143 -0.42 -11.12 0.28
N PRO A 144 0.55 -12.03 0.17
CA PRO A 144 0.70 -13.14 1.11
C PRO A 144 0.81 -12.61 2.55
N THR A 145 0.24 -13.34 3.50
CA THR A 145 0.24 -12.96 4.92
C THR A 145 1.23 -13.81 5.68
N ALA A 146 2.10 -13.20 6.47
CA ALA A 146 2.96 -13.91 7.40
C ALA A 146 2.13 -14.45 8.56
N LYS A 147 2.53 -15.61 9.09
CA LYS A 147 1.88 -16.24 10.26
C LYS A 147 2.00 -15.35 11.51
N ASP A 148 3.15 -14.74 11.68
CA ASP A 148 3.41 -13.70 12.66
C ASP A 148 3.95 -12.45 11.95
N PRO A 149 3.12 -11.42 11.73
CA PRO A 149 3.56 -10.20 11.04
C PRO A 149 4.62 -9.38 11.78
N ASP A 150 4.83 -9.62 13.06
CA ASP A 150 5.90 -8.98 13.82
C ASP A 150 7.25 -9.73 13.67
N HIS A 151 7.21 -11.03 13.34
CA HIS A 151 8.39 -11.88 13.18
C HIS A 151 8.23 -12.85 11.98
N PRO A 152 8.13 -12.32 10.73
CA PRO A 152 7.97 -13.16 9.56
C PRO A 152 9.22 -14.02 9.32
N THR A 153 9.01 -15.24 8.86
CA THR A 153 10.10 -16.16 8.46
C THR A 153 10.75 -15.74 7.14
N GLY A 154 11.94 -16.27 6.83
CA GLY A 154 12.63 -15.98 5.57
C GLY A 154 11.79 -16.34 4.34
N ASP A 155 11.15 -17.50 4.36
CA ASP A 155 10.31 -17.97 3.23
C ASP A 155 9.09 -17.07 3.03
N GLU A 156 8.47 -16.59 4.13
CA GLU A 156 7.35 -15.65 4.08
C GLU A 156 7.80 -14.28 3.53
N LEU A 157 8.98 -13.79 3.96
CA LEU A 157 9.56 -12.55 3.44
C LEU A 157 9.82 -12.65 1.93
N ASP A 158 10.36 -13.77 1.45
CA ASP A 158 10.62 -13.99 0.02
C ASP A 158 9.33 -14.04 -0.79
N ALA A 159 8.29 -14.71 -0.28
CA ALA A 159 6.98 -14.75 -0.93
C ALA A 159 6.35 -13.35 -1.00
N ILE A 160 6.40 -12.58 0.08
CA ILE A 160 5.86 -11.22 0.14
C ILE A 160 6.65 -10.28 -0.78
N ARG A 161 7.98 -10.34 -0.76
CA ARG A 161 8.86 -9.54 -1.65
C ARG A 161 8.53 -9.78 -3.12
N LYS A 162 8.39 -11.06 -3.51
CA LYS A 162 8.01 -11.44 -4.87
C LYS A 162 6.62 -10.90 -5.26
N ALA A 163 5.66 -10.93 -4.34
CA ALA A 163 4.33 -10.40 -4.56
C ALA A 163 4.35 -8.87 -4.69
N VAL A 164 5.07 -8.16 -3.81
CA VAL A 164 5.25 -6.69 -3.88
C VAL A 164 5.86 -6.27 -5.21
N ALA A 165 6.84 -7.00 -5.71
CA ALA A 165 7.48 -6.73 -7.00
C ALA A 165 6.54 -6.90 -8.22
N ALA A 166 5.43 -7.60 -8.06
CA ALA A 166 4.43 -7.78 -9.12
C ALA A 166 3.44 -6.59 -9.20
N TYR A 167 3.31 -5.83 -8.11
CA TYR A 167 2.42 -4.66 -8.03
C TYR A 167 2.98 -3.46 -8.77
#